data_3c6af20671cdb6bde76fc245b15a3192
#
_entry.id   3c6af20671cdb6bde76fc245b15a3192
#
_cell.length_a   1.000
_cell.length_b   1.000
_cell.length_c   1.000
_cell.angle_alpha   90.00
_cell.angle_beta   90.00
_cell.angle_gamma   90.00
#
_symmetry.space_group_name_H-M   'P 1'
#
loop_
_entity.id
_entity.type
_entity.pdbx_description
1 polymer ?
#
loop_
_entity_poly.entity_id
_entity_poly.type
_entity_poly.pdbx_seq_one_letter_code
_entity_poly.pdbx_strand_id
1 'polypeptide(L)' 'MNTVGAGVREIRIADAAGAFRVMYVAKFASAIYVLHCFQKKTQRTRASDIDVATRRYRELVREIRS' A
#
# COMPACT_ATOMS: atom_id res chain seq x y z
N MET A 1 5.87 2.27 8.54
CA MET A 1 5.91 3.51 7.79
C MET A 1 4.50 4.03 7.57
N ASN A 2 4.21 5.24 8.03
CA ASN A 2 2.85 5.76 8.03
C ASN A 2 2.62 6.92 7.08
N THR A 3 3.38 6.93 5.99
CA THR A 3 3.29 8.03 5.02
C THR A 3 1.94 8.05 4.30
N VAL A 4 1.34 6.89 4.12
CA VAL A 4 0.06 6.77 3.40
C VAL A 4 -1.12 6.96 4.34
N GLY A 5 -1.10 6.30 5.49
CA GLY A 5 -2.19 6.40 6.43
C GLY A 5 -2.01 5.45 7.60
N ALA A 6 -2.85 5.61 8.62
CA ALA A 6 -2.78 4.79 9.81
C ALA A 6 -3.12 3.34 9.48
N GLY A 7 -2.31 2.42 10.00
CA GLY A 7 -2.54 1.00 9.80
C GLY A 7 -2.04 0.45 8.49
N VAL A 8 -1.48 1.28 7.63
CA VAL A 8 -0.91 0.83 6.36
C VAL A 8 0.44 0.18 6.60
N ARG A 9 0.63 -0.97 5.99
CA ARG A 9 1.88 -1.74 6.08
C ARG A 9 2.40 -2.05 4.69
N GLU A 10 3.66 -2.41 4.62
CA GLU A 10 4.33 -2.74 3.37
C GLU A 10 5.00 -4.09 3.49
N ILE A 11 4.80 -4.94 2.48
CA ILE A 11 5.48 -6.23 2.37
C ILE A 11 6.42 -6.16 1.19
N ARG A 12 7.62 -6.69 1.37
CA ARG A 12 8.58 -6.85 0.29
C ARG A 12 8.58 -8.29 -0.18
N ILE A 13 8.40 -8.48 -1.48
CA ILE A 13 8.43 -9.80 -2.11
C ILE A 13 9.57 -9.80 -3.11
N ALA A 14 10.45 -10.80 -3.01
CA ALA A 14 11.57 -10.94 -3.94
C ALA A 14 11.44 -12.28 -4.67
N ASP A 15 11.61 -12.25 -5.99
CA ASP A 15 11.63 -13.46 -6.79
C ASP A 15 12.62 -13.29 -7.96
N ALA A 16 12.60 -14.26 -8.89
CA ALA A 16 13.53 -14.25 -10.01
C ALA A 16 13.31 -13.06 -10.94
N ALA A 17 12.12 -12.50 -10.97
CA ALA A 17 11.80 -11.35 -11.82
C ALA A 17 12.16 -10.02 -11.19
N GLY A 18 12.51 -9.99 -9.90
CA GLY A 18 12.88 -8.78 -9.21
C GLY A 18 12.20 -8.65 -7.87
N ALA A 19 12.24 -7.44 -7.32
CA ALA A 19 11.63 -7.14 -6.03
C ALA A 19 10.34 -6.36 -6.22
N PHE A 20 9.31 -6.77 -5.49
CA PHE A 20 8.02 -6.10 -5.51
C PHE A 20 7.66 -5.64 -4.11
N ARG A 21 6.90 -4.56 -4.04
CA ARG A 21 6.35 -4.07 -2.78
C ARG A 21 4.84 -4.05 -2.86
N VAL A 22 4.20 -4.46 -1.76
CA VAL A 22 2.74 -4.46 -1.65
C VAL A 22 2.37 -3.61 -0.45
N MET A 23 1.60 -2.56 -0.67
CA MET A 23 1.06 -1.75 0.40
C MET A 23 -0.35 -2.20 0.71
N TYR A 24 -0.60 -2.50 1.96
CA TYR A 24 -1.90 -3.03 2.37
C TYR A 24 -2.29 -2.47 3.73
N VAL A 25 -3.58 -2.59 4.03
CA VAL A 25 -4.11 -2.22 5.32
C VAL A 25 -4.97 -3.37 5.84
N ALA A 26 -4.69 -3.78 7.09
CA ALA A 26 -5.40 -4.89 7.74
C ALA A 26 -6.17 -4.42 8.96
N LYS A 27 -6.38 -3.12 9.06
CA LYS A 27 -6.97 -2.48 10.23
C LYS A 27 -8.49 -2.61 10.28
N PHE A 28 -9.12 -2.85 9.13
CA PHE A 28 -10.57 -2.78 9.02
C PHE A 28 -11.20 -4.16 9.07
N ALA A 29 -11.95 -4.41 10.14
CA ALA A 29 -12.76 -5.61 10.32
C ALA A 29 -11.99 -6.89 10.03
N SER A 30 -12.53 -7.75 9.18
CA SER A 30 -11.97 -9.07 8.90
C SER A 30 -11.29 -9.16 7.55
N ALA A 31 -11.02 -8.02 6.91
CA ALA A 31 -10.48 -8.04 5.56
C ALA A 31 -9.14 -7.31 5.48
N ILE A 32 -8.31 -7.77 4.57
CA ILE A 32 -7.08 -7.10 4.21
C ILE A 32 -7.29 -6.43 2.86
N TYR A 33 -6.99 -5.14 2.79
CA TYR A 33 -7.18 -4.36 1.56
C TYR A 33 -5.82 -4.00 0.98
N VAL A 34 -5.57 -4.47 -0.23
CA VAL A 34 -4.34 -4.13 -0.95
C VAL A 34 -4.53 -2.77 -1.62
N LEU A 35 -3.70 -1.83 -1.26
CA LEU A 35 -3.78 -0.47 -1.80
C LEU A 35 -3.01 -0.33 -3.10
N HIS A 36 -1.81 -0.91 -3.15
CA HIS A 36 -0.96 -0.74 -4.31
C HIS A 36 0.11 -1.82 -4.31
N CYS A 37 0.38 -2.37 -5.48
CA CYS A 37 1.45 -3.33 -5.69
C CYS A 37 2.31 -2.82 -6.84
N PHE A 38 3.61 -2.74 -6.63
CA PHE A 38 4.50 -2.18 -7.65
C PHE A 38 5.87 -2.84 -7.60
N GLN A 39 6.54 -2.84 -8.72
CA GLN A 39 7.89 -3.36 -8.80
C GLN A 39 8.87 -2.32 -8.28
N LYS A 40 9.71 -2.73 -7.34
CA LYS A 40 10.69 -1.83 -6.76
C LYS A 40 11.93 -1.76 -7.63
N LYS A 41 12.19 -0.60 -8.20
CA LYS A 41 13.37 -0.37 -9.04
C LYS A 41 14.43 0.46 -8.33
N THR A 42 14.09 1.05 -7.19
CA THR A 42 15.02 1.86 -6.40
C THR A 42 14.85 1.52 -4.94
N GLN A 43 15.77 2.00 -4.10
CA GLN A 43 15.68 1.76 -2.68
C GLN A 43 14.56 2.55 -2.00
N ARG A 44 14.12 3.63 -2.65
CA ARG A 44 13.04 4.45 -2.11
C ARG A 44 11.75 4.16 -2.85
N THR A 45 10.65 4.20 -2.11
CA THR A 45 9.33 4.19 -2.72
C THR A 45 9.12 5.52 -3.43
N ARG A 46 8.73 5.47 -4.70
CA ARG A 46 8.53 6.68 -5.49
C ARG A 46 7.34 7.47 -4.97
N ALA A 47 7.41 8.79 -5.11
CA ALA A 47 6.32 9.66 -4.73
C ALA A 47 5.02 9.30 -5.47
N SER A 48 5.12 8.92 -6.73
CA SER A 48 3.95 8.51 -7.51
C SER A 48 3.28 7.28 -6.93
N ASP A 49 4.06 6.31 -6.43
CA ASP A 49 3.49 5.12 -5.82
C ASP A 49 2.83 5.44 -4.49
N ILE A 50 3.43 6.33 -3.71
CA ILE A 50 2.84 6.79 -2.46
C ILE A 50 1.53 7.53 -2.73
N ASP A 51 1.50 8.36 -3.78
CA ASP A 51 0.29 9.09 -4.14
C ASP A 51 -0.86 8.16 -4.51
N VAL A 52 -0.58 7.11 -5.28
CA VAL A 52 -1.59 6.14 -5.64
C VAL A 52 -2.12 5.44 -4.40
N ALA A 53 -1.22 4.98 -3.53
CA ALA A 53 -1.63 4.28 -2.31
C ALA A 53 -2.43 5.20 -1.39
N THR A 54 -2.02 6.47 -1.28
CA THR A 54 -2.71 7.44 -0.45
C THR A 54 -4.13 7.69 -0.95
N ARG A 55 -4.28 7.84 -2.27
CA ARG A 55 -5.59 8.06 -2.87
C ARG A 55 -6.50 6.86 -2.60
N ARG A 56 -6.00 5.65 -2.79
CA ARG A 56 -6.78 4.45 -2.56
C ARG A 56 -7.14 4.27 -1.10
N TYR A 57 -6.23 4.63 -0.22
CA TYR A 57 -6.50 4.58 1.21
C TYR A 57 -7.65 5.52 1.58
N ARG A 58 -7.63 6.74 1.06
CA ARG A 58 -8.70 7.70 1.31
C ARG A 58 -10.04 7.22 0.79
N GLU A 59 -10.05 6.63 -0.40
CA GLU A 59 -11.26 6.07 -0.97
C GLU A 59 -11.81 4.94 -0.12
N LEU A 60 -10.93 4.06 0.35
CA LEU A 60 -11.31 2.94 1.19
C LEU A 60 -11.93 3.42 2.51
N VAL A 61 -11.29 4.38 3.16
CA VAL A 61 -11.78 4.93 4.42
C VAL A 61 -13.16 5.57 4.21
N ARG A 62 -13.32 6.28 3.11
CA ARG A 62 -14.59 6.91 2.78
C ARG A 62 -15.70 5.88 2.61
N GLU A 63 -15.43 4.79 1.91
CA GLU A 63 -16.40 3.72 1.71
C GLU A 63 -16.79 3.06 3.03
N ILE A 64 -15.81 2.78 3.87
CA ILE A 64 -16.04 2.09 5.13
C ILE A 64 -16.85 2.99 6.08
N ARG A 65 -16.63 4.29 6.04
CA ARG A 65 -17.30 5.24 6.93
C ARG A 65 -18.67 5.69 6.43
N SER A 66 -18.98 5.45 5.18
CA SER A 66 -20.27 5.89 4.62
C SER A 66 -21.44 4.95 4.94
#